data_67b945892f59726771b77c954a89db05
#
_entry.id   67b945892f59726771b77c954a89db05
#
_cell.length_a   1.000
_cell.length_b   1.000
_cell.length_c   1.000
_cell.angle_alpha   90.00
_cell.angle_beta   90.00
_cell.angle_gamma   90.00
#
_symmetry.space_group_name_H-M   'P 1'
#
loop_
_entity.id
_entity.type
_entity.pdbx_description
1 polymer ?
#
loop_
_entity_poly.entity_id
_entity_poly.type
_entity_poly.pdbx_seq_one_letter_code
_entity_poly.pdbx_strand_id
1 'polypeptide(L)'
;TSDGGAVLVKAVDDRLGLTGSMISHLVDARQPGKMIHSFEDMFRQRVYGLACGYADVNDVASIGRDPLHKSLLGRNAVTDADLASQPTLSRFENTLGSKDLYRMSRALCETVLDRHQKRLRKVRLVTIDMDPTDDATHGQQELAFFNGHYSNWCYLPMLSFVKFNAESEQYLVSAVLRSGVASAREGAIGILRRVIDAVRKRFSRARIRVRLDGGFAGPEMFDYLESEEVEYLVAMAQNSVLASRARRHLGRARRLSRESGKSADVFGETRYAAKSWKKRKRRVIYKAEVVRLDDRTPRDNCRFVVTNLPYTPKNVYKVYRQRGDSENRIKEAKNSLYMDRTSCSRFWANQLRVLMTATAFVLFQEIRLKLKRTSLAGAQVETIR
;
A
#
# COMPACT_ATOMS: atom_id res chain seq x y z
N THR A 1 30.31 4.82 10.93
CA THR A 1 29.07 4.69 10.15
C THR A 1 28.16 5.90 10.35
N SER A 2 27.41 6.28 9.33
CA SER A 2 26.34 7.31 9.41
C SER A 2 24.98 6.68 9.79
N ASP A 3 24.89 5.36 9.83
CA ASP A 3 23.62 4.58 9.88
C ASP A 3 23.20 4.18 11.28
N GLY A 4 23.60 4.94 12.32
CA GLY A 4 23.33 4.61 13.73
C GLY A 4 21.84 4.34 14.03
N GLY A 5 20.92 4.95 13.30
CA GLY A 5 19.48 4.71 13.39
C GLY A 5 19.04 3.29 13.02
N ALA A 6 19.84 2.55 12.25
CA ALA A 6 19.54 1.16 11.89
C ALA A 6 19.39 0.22 13.09
N VAL A 7 20.01 0.56 14.23
CA VAL A 7 19.83 -0.17 15.50
C VAL A 7 18.36 -0.18 15.94
N LEU A 8 17.63 0.92 15.73
CA LEU A 8 16.21 0.99 16.05
C LEU A 8 15.37 0.12 15.10
N VAL A 9 15.74 0.07 13.83
CA VAL A 9 15.09 -0.79 12.83
C VAL A 9 15.25 -2.26 13.23
N LYS A 10 16.47 -2.67 13.57
CA LYS A 10 16.75 -4.02 14.08
C LYS A 10 15.97 -4.33 15.36
N ALA A 11 16.01 -3.45 16.35
CA ALA A 11 15.33 -3.66 17.63
C ALA A 11 13.80 -3.81 17.45
N VAL A 12 13.21 -3.10 16.49
CA VAL A 12 11.80 -3.25 16.13
C VAL A 12 11.56 -4.57 15.42
N ASP A 13 12.43 -4.96 14.50
CA ASP A 13 12.32 -6.24 13.78
C ASP A 13 12.46 -7.43 14.74
N ASP A 14 13.45 -7.43 15.63
CA ASP A 14 13.61 -8.47 16.65
C ASP A 14 12.36 -8.63 17.53
N ARG A 15 11.70 -7.53 17.87
CA ARG A 15 10.47 -7.52 18.66
C ARG A 15 9.26 -7.99 17.87
N LEU A 16 9.17 -7.64 16.60
CA LEU A 16 8.04 -7.95 15.72
C LEU A 16 8.18 -9.35 15.13
N GLY A 17 9.41 -9.80 14.90
CA GLY A 17 9.74 -11.04 14.22
C GLY A 17 9.40 -11.02 12.73
N LEU A 18 9.35 -9.82 12.10
CA LEU A 18 8.81 -9.67 10.75
C LEU A 18 9.69 -10.34 9.70
N THR A 19 10.98 -10.02 9.68
CA THR A 19 11.91 -10.62 8.69
C THR A 19 12.00 -12.13 8.88
N GLY A 20 12.11 -12.61 10.11
CA GLY A 20 12.12 -14.03 10.43
C GLY A 20 10.86 -14.75 9.98
N SER A 21 9.67 -14.17 10.22
CA SER A 21 8.39 -14.73 9.79
C SER A 21 8.30 -14.84 8.25
N MET A 22 8.81 -13.84 7.52
CA MET A 22 8.77 -13.86 6.05
C MET A 22 9.69 -14.92 5.45
N ILE A 23 10.83 -15.18 6.09
CA ILE A 23 11.85 -16.14 5.61
C ILE A 23 11.56 -17.57 6.06
N SER A 24 10.87 -17.78 7.18
CA SER A 24 10.67 -19.11 7.79
C SER A 24 10.06 -20.18 6.87
N HIS A 25 9.43 -19.75 5.78
CA HIS A 25 8.79 -20.63 4.80
C HIS A 25 9.65 -20.90 3.56
N LEU A 26 10.85 -20.31 3.49
CA LEU A 26 11.77 -20.54 2.38
C LEU A 26 12.62 -21.78 2.65
N VAL A 27 12.79 -22.58 1.62
CA VAL A 27 13.70 -23.74 1.65
C VAL A 27 14.96 -23.34 0.90
N ASP A 28 16.09 -23.33 1.63
CA ASP A 28 17.40 -23.11 1.03
C ASP A 28 17.93 -24.46 0.53
N ALA A 29 17.85 -24.68 -0.78
CA ALA A 29 18.31 -25.92 -1.42
C ALA A 29 19.83 -25.95 -1.64
N ARG A 30 20.58 -24.92 -1.23
CA ARG A 30 22.03 -24.88 -1.36
C ARG A 30 22.70 -25.88 -0.40
N GLN A 31 23.89 -26.34 -0.75
CA GLN A 31 24.69 -27.25 0.08
C GLN A 31 25.10 -26.59 1.40
N PRO A 32 24.71 -27.12 2.58
CA PRO A 32 24.98 -26.47 3.88
C PRO A 32 26.44 -26.08 4.09
N GLY A 33 27.39 -26.98 3.77
CA GLY A 33 28.83 -26.73 3.94
C GLY A 33 29.44 -25.67 3.01
N LYS A 34 28.69 -25.15 2.05
CA LYS A 34 29.13 -24.09 1.11
C LYS A 34 28.37 -22.77 1.33
N MET A 35 27.48 -22.69 2.33
CA MET A 35 26.72 -21.49 2.64
C MET A 35 27.50 -20.60 3.61
N ILE A 36 27.94 -19.43 3.14
CA ILE A 36 28.55 -18.39 3.99
C ILE A 36 27.46 -17.45 4.51
N HIS A 37 26.40 -17.23 3.73
CA HIS A 37 25.29 -16.32 4.05
C HIS A 37 23.97 -17.08 3.89
N SER A 38 23.17 -17.11 4.95
CA SER A 38 21.81 -17.68 4.92
C SER A 38 20.85 -16.79 4.12
N PHE A 39 19.69 -17.32 3.71
CA PHE A 39 18.63 -16.50 3.14
C PHE A 39 18.15 -15.41 4.10
N GLU A 40 18.14 -15.73 5.40
CA GLU A 40 17.77 -14.77 6.44
C GLU A 40 18.77 -13.61 6.53
N ASP A 41 20.07 -13.89 6.55
CA ASP A 41 21.10 -12.85 6.52
C ASP A 41 20.97 -11.95 5.31
N MET A 42 20.82 -12.53 4.12
CA MET A 42 20.73 -11.78 2.87
C MET A 42 19.46 -10.93 2.82
N PHE A 43 18.33 -11.45 3.29
CA PHE A 43 17.07 -10.71 3.34
C PHE A 43 17.16 -9.56 4.35
N ARG A 44 17.66 -9.79 5.56
CA ARG A 44 17.87 -8.75 6.58
C ARG A 44 18.86 -7.69 6.11
N GLN A 45 19.99 -8.10 5.50
CA GLN A 45 20.95 -7.16 4.91
C GLN A 45 20.29 -6.22 3.92
N ARG A 46 19.43 -6.73 3.03
CA ARG A 46 18.70 -5.92 2.07
C ARG A 46 17.66 -5.02 2.73
N VAL A 47 16.84 -5.53 3.64
CA VAL A 47 15.80 -4.77 4.35
C VAL A 47 16.41 -3.63 5.17
N TYR A 48 17.47 -3.90 5.93
CA TYR A 48 18.13 -2.87 6.74
C TYR A 48 18.90 -1.87 5.88
N GLY A 49 19.51 -2.32 4.78
CA GLY A 49 20.10 -1.43 3.79
C GLY A 49 19.07 -0.48 3.18
N LEU A 50 17.90 -0.98 2.75
CA LEU A 50 16.80 -0.15 2.26
C LEU A 50 16.32 0.86 3.31
N ALA A 51 16.22 0.43 4.58
CA ALA A 51 15.86 1.32 5.68
C ALA A 51 16.88 2.46 5.85
N CYS A 52 18.16 2.22 5.59
CA CYS A 52 19.22 3.23 5.62
C CYS A 52 19.36 4.06 4.33
N GLY A 53 18.58 3.74 3.27
CA GLY A 53 18.60 4.47 2.00
C GLY A 53 19.45 3.84 0.89
N TYR A 54 20.00 2.65 1.12
CA TYR A 54 20.73 1.87 0.11
C TYR A 54 19.77 1.11 -0.79
N ALA A 55 19.31 1.79 -1.83
CA ALA A 55 18.22 1.29 -2.68
C ALA A 55 18.63 0.09 -3.53
N ASP A 56 19.84 0.11 -4.08
CA ASP A 56 20.31 -0.90 -5.03
C ASP A 56 21.21 -1.95 -4.37
N VAL A 57 21.33 -3.10 -5.06
CA VAL A 57 22.27 -4.15 -4.66
C VAL A 57 23.72 -3.67 -4.77
N ASN A 58 24.01 -2.73 -5.68
CA ASN A 58 25.34 -2.15 -5.83
C ASN A 58 25.76 -1.30 -4.63
N ASP A 59 24.80 -0.61 -3.99
CA ASP A 59 25.06 0.21 -2.79
C ASP A 59 25.53 -0.65 -1.62
N VAL A 60 25.08 -1.91 -1.57
CA VAL A 60 25.41 -2.87 -0.51
C VAL A 60 26.90 -3.21 -0.45
N ALA A 61 27.62 -3.06 -1.56
CA ALA A 61 29.07 -3.27 -1.57
C ALA A 61 29.79 -2.30 -0.60
N SER A 62 29.26 -1.08 -0.43
CA SER A 62 29.81 -0.07 0.48
C SER A 62 29.59 -0.40 1.95
N ILE A 63 28.50 -1.10 2.29
CA ILE A 63 28.14 -1.45 3.66
C ILE A 63 28.57 -2.87 4.06
N GLY A 64 29.08 -3.68 3.12
CA GLY A 64 29.46 -5.08 3.36
C GLY A 64 30.52 -5.25 4.43
N ARG A 65 31.40 -4.26 4.61
CA ARG A 65 32.46 -4.21 5.63
C ARG A 65 32.12 -3.33 6.83
N ASP A 66 31.00 -2.64 6.78
CA ASP A 66 30.63 -1.71 7.85
C ASP A 66 30.38 -2.47 9.18
N PRO A 67 31.07 -2.09 10.28
CA PRO A 67 30.94 -2.77 11.57
C PRO A 67 29.52 -2.77 12.12
N LEU A 68 28.75 -1.68 11.92
CA LEU A 68 27.38 -1.61 12.36
C LEU A 68 26.51 -2.61 11.59
N HIS A 69 26.57 -2.61 10.27
CA HIS A 69 25.78 -3.52 9.45
C HIS A 69 26.10 -5.00 9.73
N LYS A 70 27.37 -5.34 10.01
CA LYS A 70 27.76 -6.67 10.50
C LYS A 70 27.07 -6.99 11.83
N SER A 71 27.08 -6.06 12.78
CA SER A 71 26.45 -6.22 14.10
C SER A 71 24.92 -6.32 14.02
N LEU A 72 24.27 -5.64 13.06
CA LEU A 72 22.83 -5.76 12.83
C LEU A 72 22.41 -7.19 12.47
N LEU A 73 23.31 -7.96 11.84
CA LEU A 73 23.10 -9.36 11.49
C LEU A 73 23.65 -10.33 12.55
N GLY A 74 24.04 -9.82 13.72
CA GLY A 74 24.58 -10.63 14.83
C GLY A 74 26.01 -11.09 14.62
N ARG A 75 26.75 -10.51 13.68
CA ARG A 75 28.17 -10.82 13.39
C ARG A 75 29.10 -9.97 14.25
N ASN A 76 30.23 -10.54 14.60
CA ASN A 76 31.32 -9.77 15.19
C ASN A 76 31.87 -8.78 14.14
N ALA A 77 31.88 -7.49 14.51
CA ALA A 77 32.28 -6.42 13.62
C ALA A 77 33.71 -6.53 13.09
N VAL A 78 34.62 -7.11 13.88
CA VAL A 78 36.06 -7.17 13.60
C VAL A 78 36.47 -8.54 13.06
N THR A 79 36.02 -9.63 13.65
CA THR A 79 36.55 -10.99 13.38
C THR A 79 35.76 -11.76 12.34
N ASP A 80 34.47 -11.45 12.18
CA ASP A 80 33.62 -12.21 11.25
C ASP A 80 33.77 -11.73 9.80
N ALA A 81 33.47 -12.65 8.89
CA ALA A 81 33.47 -12.35 7.44
C ALA A 81 32.58 -11.18 7.08
N ASP A 82 32.90 -10.53 5.96
CA ASP A 82 32.08 -9.47 5.38
C ASP A 82 30.67 -9.98 5.08
N LEU A 83 29.72 -9.05 4.93
CA LEU A 83 28.34 -9.37 4.52
C LEU A 83 28.31 -9.86 3.07
N ALA A 84 27.15 -10.35 2.64
CA ALA A 84 26.98 -10.88 1.29
C ALA A 84 27.31 -9.81 0.22
N SER A 85 28.12 -10.21 -0.75
CA SER A 85 28.52 -9.36 -1.87
C SER A 85 27.37 -9.14 -2.86
N GLN A 86 27.50 -8.12 -3.71
CA GLN A 86 26.53 -7.81 -4.76
C GLN A 86 26.16 -9.04 -5.63
N PRO A 87 27.10 -9.84 -6.17
CA PRO A 87 26.72 -11.01 -6.95
C PRO A 87 25.99 -12.08 -6.12
N THR A 88 26.28 -12.20 -4.84
CA THR A 88 25.59 -13.13 -3.95
C THR A 88 24.16 -12.72 -3.69
N LEU A 89 23.93 -11.42 -3.42
CA LEU A 89 22.58 -10.86 -3.25
C LEU A 89 21.77 -10.92 -4.53
N SER A 90 22.40 -10.62 -5.69
CA SER A 90 21.73 -10.74 -6.99
C SER A 90 21.27 -12.17 -7.26
N ARG A 91 22.09 -13.17 -6.95
CA ARG A 91 21.67 -14.58 -7.06
C ARG A 91 20.51 -14.91 -6.12
N PHE A 92 20.57 -14.43 -4.87
CA PHE A 92 19.47 -14.59 -3.91
C PHE A 92 18.17 -13.97 -4.43
N GLU A 93 18.19 -12.72 -4.88
CA GLU A 93 17.00 -12.04 -5.43
C GLU A 93 16.40 -12.80 -6.61
N ASN A 94 17.21 -13.50 -7.41
CA ASN A 94 16.77 -14.26 -8.56
C ASN A 94 16.40 -15.74 -8.27
N THR A 95 16.56 -16.22 -7.03
CA THR A 95 16.28 -17.61 -6.68
C THR A 95 14.80 -17.86 -6.39
N LEU A 96 14.11 -16.87 -5.81
CA LEU A 96 12.75 -17.05 -5.30
C LEU A 96 11.70 -17.05 -6.42
N GLY A 97 10.74 -17.96 -6.29
CA GLY A 97 9.63 -18.10 -7.22
C GLY A 97 8.31 -17.55 -6.67
N SER A 98 7.27 -17.58 -7.49
CA SER A 98 5.95 -17.03 -7.15
C SER A 98 5.36 -17.61 -5.86
N LYS A 99 5.55 -18.90 -5.59
CA LYS A 99 5.03 -19.56 -4.39
C LYS A 99 5.70 -19.03 -3.11
N ASP A 100 7.01 -18.80 -3.15
CA ASP A 100 7.78 -18.29 -2.03
C ASP A 100 7.38 -16.84 -1.73
N LEU A 101 7.31 -16.00 -2.75
CA LEU A 101 6.90 -14.61 -2.65
C LEU A 101 5.45 -14.46 -2.16
N TYR A 102 4.57 -15.38 -2.56
CA TYR A 102 3.21 -15.43 -2.02
C TYR A 102 3.20 -15.74 -0.51
N ARG A 103 4.00 -16.72 -0.05
CA ARG A 103 4.12 -17.05 1.37
C ARG A 103 4.71 -15.89 2.17
N MET A 104 5.74 -15.23 1.64
CA MET A 104 6.33 -14.03 2.25
C MET A 104 5.31 -12.89 2.37
N SER A 105 4.56 -12.60 1.30
CA SER A 105 3.51 -11.58 1.33
C SER A 105 2.42 -11.89 2.35
N ARG A 106 2.05 -13.16 2.48
CA ARG A 106 1.10 -13.63 3.49
C ARG A 106 1.65 -13.45 4.90
N ALA A 107 2.90 -13.82 5.14
CA ALA A 107 3.56 -13.66 6.44
C ALA A 107 3.64 -12.18 6.86
N LEU A 108 3.96 -11.26 5.94
CA LEU A 108 3.91 -9.82 6.19
C LEU A 108 2.52 -9.39 6.68
N CYS A 109 1.47 -9.75 5.95
CA CYS A 109 0.09 -9.43 6.32
C CYS A 109 -0.26 -9.97 7.71
N GLU A 110 0.01 -11.25 7.95
CA GLU A 110 -0.30 -11.93 9.20
C GLU A 110 0.44 -11.31 10.39
N THR A 111 1.74 -11.03 10.25
CA THR A 111 2.56 -10.41 11.31
C THR A 111 2.05 -9.03 11.68
N VAL A 112 1.70 -8.19 10.69
CA VAL A 112 1.14 -6.86 10.95
C VAL A 112 -0.20 -6.97 11.68
N LEU A 113 -1.10 -7.83 11.24
CA LEU A 113 -2.41 -8.01 11.87
C LEU A 113 -2.30 -8.60 13.29
N ASP A 114 -1.44 -9.59 13.51
CA ASP A 114 -1.17 -10.18 14.83
C ASP A 114 -0.61 -9.14 15.80
N ARG A 115 0.30 -8.29 15.32
CA ARG A 115 0.84 -7.18 16.09
C ARG A 115 -0.26 -6.24 16.58
N HIS A 116 -1.21 -5.88 15.70
CA HIS A 116 -2.30 -4.98 16.07
C HIS A 116 -3.38 -5.66 16.89
N GLN A 117 -3.61 -6.95 16.74
CA GLN A 117 -4.48 -7.73 17.60
C GLN A 117 -3.99 -7.70 19.06
N LYS A 118 -2.67 -7.89 19.27
CA LYS A 118 -2.05 -7.80 20.60
C LYS A 118 -2.05 -6.37 21.16
N ARG A 119 -1.96 -5.35 20.31
CA ARG A 119 -1.88 -3.94 20.71
C ARG A 119 -3.24 -3.35 21.10
N LEU A 120 -4.30 -3.74 20.42
CA LEU A 120 -5.62 -3.10 20.50
C LEU A 120 -6.58 -3.92 21.36
N ARG A 121 -7.07 -3.33 22.45
CA ARG A 121 -8.05 -4.00 23.35
C ARG A 121 -9.38 -4.29 22.64
N LYS A 122 -9.85 -3.40 21.77
CA LYS A 122 -11.13 -3.53 21.05
C LYS A 122 -11.04 -2.93 19.66
N VAL A 123 -11.27 -3.76 18.65
CA VAL A 123 -11.41 -3.35 17.26
C VAL A 123 -12.89 -3.50 16.86
N ARG A 124 -13.52 -2.38 16.49
CA ARG A 124 -14.92 -2.33 16.04
C ARG A 124 -15.04 -2.23 14.53
N LEU A 125 -14.03 -1.64 13.90
CA LEU A 125 -13.99 -1.39 12.47
C LEU A 125 -12.55 -1.54 11.97
N VAL A 126 -12.39 -2.31 10.88
CA VAL A 126 -11.17 -2.34 10.09
C VAL A 126 -11.51 -1.78 8.71
N THR A 127 -10.84 -0.70 8.33
CA THR A 127 -10.95 -0.12 6.98
C THR A 127 -9.78 -0.60 6.14
N ILE A 128 -10.06 -1.12 4.96
CA ILE A 128 -9.08 -1.58 3.97
C ILE A 128 -9.09 -0.58 2.82
N ASP A 129 -7.95 0.02 2.54
CA ASP A 129 -7.71 0.85 1.36
C ASP A 129 -6.78 0.09 0.42
N MET A 130 -7.10 0.07 -0.86
CA MET A 130 -6.26 -0.57 -1.86
C MET A 130 -6.10 0.37 -3.05
N ASP A 131 -4.86 0.53 -3.50
CA ASP A 131 -4.52 1.49 -4.54
C ASP A 131 -3.36 0.97 -5.41
N PRO A 132 -3.48 1.03 -6.75
CA PRO A 132 -2.36 0.81 -7.63
C PRO A 132 -1.50 2.08 -7.69
N THR A 133 -0.21 1.89 -7.93
CA THR A 133 0.70 2.98 -8.26
C THR A 133 1.57 2.58 -9.45
N ASP A 134 2.15 3.56 -10.13
CA ASP A 134 3.16 3.29 -11.13
C ASP A 134 4.52 3.00 -10.48
N ASP A 135 5.34 2.23 -11.18
CA ASP A 135 6.71 1.90 -10.85
C ASP A 135 7.49 1.92 -12.17
N ALA A 136 8.12 3.05 -12.45
CA ALA A 136 8.80 3.32 -13.71
C ALA A 136 9.97 2.35 -13.94
N THR A 137 10.04 1.77 -15.15
CA THR A 137 11.10 0.85 -15.53
C THR A 137 12.06 1.50 -16.53
N HIS A 138 13.34 1.18 -16.42
CA HIS A 138 14.41 1.81 -17.21
C HIS A 138 15.22 0.75 -17.99
N GLY A 139 14.55 -0.12 -18.72
CA GLY A 139 15.18 -1.15 -19.49
C GLY A 139 14.22 -2.24 -19.93
N GLN A 140 14.77 -3.31 -20.54
CA GLN A 140 13.99 -4.47 -20.92
C GLN A 140 13.78 -5.36 -19.70
N GLN A 141 12.67 -5.16 -19.01
CA GLN A 141 12.29 -5.93 -17.84
C GLN A 141 11.06 -6.79 -18.16
N GLU A 142 11.09 -8.01 -17.66
CA GLU A 142 9.99 -8.98 -17.86
C GLU A 142 8.65 -8.40 -17.36
N LEU A 143 7.61 -8.42 -18.20
CA LEU A 143 6.26 -7.89 -17.92
C LEU A 143 6.17 -6.38 -17.66
N ALA A 144 7.23 -5.61 -17.93
CA ALA A 144 7.14 -4.17 -18.04
C ALA A 144 6.52 -3.78 -19.39
N PHE A 145 5.55 -2.88 -19.38
CA PHE A 145 4.87 -2.42 -20.58
C PHE A 145 4.62 -0.92 -20.54
N PHE A 146 4.48 -0.31 -21.70
CA PHE A 146 4.06 1.09 -21.79
C PHE A 146 2.62 1.24 -21.31
N ASN A 147 2.41 2.15 -20.36
CA ASN A 147 1.10 2.48 -19.83
C ASN A 147 0.70 3.89 -20.24
N GLY A 148 -0.36 4.01 -21.06
CA GLY A 148 -0.80 5.30 -21.58
C GLY A 148 -1.37 6.26 -20.51
N HIS A 149 -1.82 5.76 -19.36
CA HIS A 149 -2.29 6.61 -18.26
C HIS A 149 -1.12 7.35 -17.56
N TYR A 150 -0.01 6.65 -17.39
CA TYR A 150 1.20 7.20 -16.77
C TYR A 150 2.21 7.74 -17.80
N SER A 151 1.96 7.50 -19.10
CA SER A 151 2.85 7.88 -20.22
C SER A 151 4.28 7.35 -20.04
N ASN A 152 4.44 6.15 -19.50
CA ASN A 152 5.73 5.56 -19.19
C ASN A 152 5.71 4.02 -19.30
N TRP A 153 6.90 3.44 -19.50
CA TRP A 153 7.13 2.00 -19.29
C TRP A 153 7.20 1.74 -17.79
N CYS A 154 6.35 0.87 -17.29
CA CYS A 154 6.23 0.68 -15.85
C CYS A 154 5.71 -0.71 -15.48
N TYR A 155 5.79 -1.03 -14.18
CA TYR A 155 4.91 -1.94 -13.48
C TYR A 155 3.79 -1.17 -12.78
N LEU A 156 2.78 -1.90 -12.31
CA LEU A 156 1.65 -1.34 -11.56
C LEU A 156 1.46 -2.09 -10.24
N PRO A 157 2.38 -1.92 -9.26
CA PRO A 157 2.22 -2.54 -7.96
C PRO A 157 0.89 -2.12 -7.31
N MET A 158 0.25 -3.09 -6.65
CA MET A 158 -0.98 -2.90 -5.87
C MET A 158 -0.65 -2.96 -4.39
N LEU A 159 -0.89 -1.87 -3.67
CA LEU A 159 -0.69 -1.81 -2.24
C LEU A 159 -2.01 -1.85 -1.50
N SER A 160 -2.04 -2.54 -0.36
CA SER A 160 -3.20 -2.56 0.52
C SER A 160 -2.82 -2.15 1.93
N PHE A 161 -3.62 -1.27 2.50
CA PHE A 161 -3.44 -0.75 3.84
C PHE A 161 -4.65 -1.07 4.70
N VAL A 162 -4.43 -1.25 6.00
CA VAL A 162 -5.50 -1.39 6.99
C VAL A 162 -5.44 -0.25 8.00
N LYS A 163 -6.62 0.21 8.42
CA LYS A 163 -6.80 1.22 9.46
C LYS A 163 -7.74 0.66 10.52
N PHE A 164 -7.38 0.80 11.78
CA PHE A 164 -8.17 0.30 12.90
C PHE A 164 -8.96 1.42 13.57
N ASN A 165 -10.26 1.26 13.69
CA ASN A 165 -11.16 2.23 14.33
C ASN A 165 -10.99 3.64 13.73
N ALA A 166 -10.73 4.65 14.58
CA ALA A 166 -10.52 6.04 14.20
C ALA A 166 -9.03 6.45 14.22
N GLU A 167 -8.09 5.49 14.18
CA GLU A 167 -6.67 5.84 14.13
C GLU A 167 -6.34 6.68 12.89
N SER A 168 -5.33 7.52 12.99
CA SER A 168 -4.83 8.32 11.86
C SER A 168 -3.92 7.50 10.93
N GLU A 169 -3.20 6.52 11.49
CA GLU A 169 -2.25 5.70 10.74
C GLU A 169 -2.95 4.59 9.94
N GLN A 170 -2.41 4.31 8.77
CA GLN A 170 -2.77 3.19 7.90
C GLN A 170 -1.56 2.28 7.76
N TYR A 171 -1.73 1.00 8.05
CA TYR A 171 -0.65 0.00 8.11
C TYR A 171 -0.63 -0.82 6.83
N LEU A 172 0.53 -0.89 6.19
CA LEU A 172 0.73 -1.70 4.99
C LEU A 172 0.59 -3.19 5.31
N VAL A 173 -0.25 -3.90 4.57
CA VAL A 173 -0.49 -5.34 4.74
C VAL A 173 -0.28 -6.14 3.46
N SER A 174 -0.18 -5.50 2.31
CA SER A 174 0.06 -6.19 1.04
C SER A 174 0.74 -5.26 0.05
N ALA A 175 1.71 -5.80 -0.69
CA ALA A 175 2.38 -5.14 -1.80
C ALA A 175 2.62 -6.18 -2.90
N VAL A 176 1.87 -6.09 -4.00
CA VAL A 176 1.89 -7.07 -5.09
C VAL A 176 2.26 -6.37 -6.39
N LEU A 177 3.40 -6.74 -6.96
CA LEU A 177 3.81 -6.27 -8.28
C LEU A 177 2.88 -6.83 -9.35
N ARG A 178 2.55 -6.00 -10.34
CA ARG A 178 1.71 -6.39 -11.47
C ARG A 178 2.31 -5.86 -12.78
N SER A 179 1.95 -6.50 -13.88
CA SER A 179 2.34 -6.06 -15.21
C SER A 179 1.91 -4.60 -15.48
N GLY A 180 2.67 -3.89 -16.30
CA GLY A 180 2.40 -2.50 -16.68
C GLY A 180 1.10 -2.27 -17.45
N VAL A 181 0.49 -3.33 -18.01
CA VAL A 181 -0.83 -3.28 -18.65
C VAL A 181 -1.97 -3.74 -17.77
N ALA A 182 -1.70 -4.13 -16.52
CA ALA A 182 -2.73 -4.61 -15.61
C ALA A 182 -3.76 -3.52 -15.31
N SER A 183 -5.03 -3.82 -15.48
CA SER A 183 -6.11 -2.93 -15.05
C SER A 183 -6.16 -2.85 -13.51
N ALA A 184 -6.77 -1.79 -12.95
CA ALA A 184 -6.95 -1.69 -11.50
C ALA A 184 -7.70 -2.91 -10.92
N ARG A 185 -8.62 -3.51 -11.68
CA ARG A 185 -9.42 -4.67 -11.26
C ARG A 185 -8.68 -6.00 -11.33
N GLU A 186 -7.67 -6.12 -12.17
CA GLU A 186 -6.94 -7.37 -12.38
C GLU A 186 -6.23 -7.82 -11.09
N GLY A 187 -6.55 -9.02 -10.62
CA GLY A 187 -6.04 -9.59 -9.38
C GLY A 187 -6.57 -8.95 -8.09
N ALA A 188 -7.30 -7.82 -8.16
CA ALA A 188 -7.75 -7.05 -7.01
C ALA A 188 -8.64 -7.85 -6.05
N ILE A 189 -9.61 -8.61 -6.57
CA ILE A 189 -10.49 -9.46 -5.75
C ILE A 189 -9.68 -10.52 -5.01
N GLY A 190 -8.70 -11.15 -5.66
CA GLY A 190 -7.83 -12.13 -5.01
C GLY A 190 -6.98 -11.54 -3.89
N ILE A 191 -6.50 -10.30 -4.04
CA ILE A 191 -5.77 -9.59 -2.98
C ILE A 191 -6.72 -9.23 -1.83
N LEU A 192 -7.89 -8.64 -2.13
CA LEU A 192 -8.89 -8.28 -1.11
C LEU A 192 -9.35 -9.49 -0.31
N ARG A 193 -9.64 -10.62 -0.97
CA ARG A 193 -10.05 -11.86 -0.29
C ARG A 193 -9.04 -12.26 0.76
N ARG A 194 -7.76 -12.32 0.41
CA ARG A 194 -6.70 -12.68 1.35
C ARG A 194 -6.63 -11.74 2.55
N VAL A 195 -6.74 -10.43 2.31
CA VAL A 195 -6.70 -9.43 3.39
C VAL A 195 -7.95 -9.52 4.26
N ILE A 196 -9.15 -9.65 3.67
CA ILE A 196 -10.42 -9.79 4.39
C ILE A 196 -10.41 -11.06 5.25
N ASP A 197 -9.98 -12.20 4.71
CA ASP A 197 -9.89 -13.47 5.44
C ASP A 197 -8.91 -13.37 6.61
N ALA A 198 -7.75 -12.76 6.39
CA ALA A 198 -6.75 -12.55 7.45
C ALA A 198 -7.27 -11.62 8.55
N VAL A 199 -8.02 -10.57 8.20
CA VAL A 199 -8.68 -9.66 9.15
C VAL A 199 -9.76 -10.38 9.94
N ARG A 200 -10.66 -11.14 9.27
CA ARG A 200 -11.73 -11.89 9.93
C ARG A 200 -11.21 -12.90 10.94
N LYS A 201 -10.13 -13.60 10.58
CA LYS A 201 -9.50 -14.58 11.47
C LYS A 201 -9.05 -13.97 12.80
N ARG A 202 -8.63 -12.69 12.81
CA ARG A 202 -8.08 -12.00 13.99
C ARG A 202 -9.06 -11.07 14.68
N PHE A 203 -9.97 -10.50 13.91
CA PHE A 203 -10.91 -9.48 14.38
C PHE A 203 -12.36 -9.89 14.01
N SER A 204 -12.76 -11.08 14.40
CA SER A 204 -14.04 -11.72 14.01
C SER A 204 -15.29 -10.89 14.31
N ARG A 205 -15.23 -9.97 15.30
CA ARG A 205 -16.34 -9.09 15.68
C ARG A 205 -16.26 -7.69 15.07
N ALA A 206 -15.21 -7.40 14.31
CA ALA A 206 -15.05 -6.09 13.69
C ALA A 206 -15.83 -6.03 12.37
N ARG A 207 -16.47 -4.90 12.11
CA ARG A 207 -16.97 -4.60 10.77
C ARG A 207 -15.76 -4.35 9.85
N ILE A 208 -15.87 -4.77 8.62
CA ILE A 208 -14.86 -4.51 7.59
C ILE A 208 -15.43 -3.49 6.62
N ARG A 209 -14.62 -2.50 6.29
CA ARG A 209 -14.94 -1.45 5.31
C ARG A 209 -13.87 -1.41 4.25
N VAL A 210 -14.26 -1.40 2.98
CA VAL A 210 -13.34 -1.32 1.84
C VAL A 210 -13.54 0.03 1.12
N ARG A 211 -12.45 0.76 0.84
CA ARG A 211 -12.48 2.00 0.07
C ARG A 211 -11.58 1.86 -1.16
N LEU A 212 -12.14 2.11 -2.33
CA LEU A 212 -11.47 1.93 -3.62
C LEU A 212 -11.68 3.15 -4.51
N ASP A 213 -10.76 3.40 -5.41
CA ASP A 213 -10.90 4.42 -6.44
C ASP A 213 -11.84 3.99 -7.58
N GLY A 214 -11.99 4.85 -8.60
CA GLY A 214 -12.88 4.61 -9.74
C GLY A 214 -12.41 3.51 -10.68
N GLY A 215 -11.14 3.18 -10.68
CA GLY A 215 -10.57 2.12 -11.50
C GLY A 215 -11.07 0.73 -11.12
N PHE A 216 -11.52 0.55 -9.87
CA PHE A 216 -12.07 -0.71 -9.37
C PHE A 216 -13.58 -0.87 -9.63
N ALA A 217 -14.27 0.19 -10.05
CA ALA A 217 -15.72 0.15 -10.24
C ALA A 217 -16.11 -0.84 -11.33
N GLY A 218 -16.80 -1.89 -10.95
CA GLY A 218 -17.27 -2.93 -11.89
C GLY A 218 -18.20 -3.93 -11.21
N PRO A 219 -19.02 -4.66 -12.01
CA PRO A 219 -20.02 -5.58 -11.47
C PRO A 219 -19.39 -6.65 -10.56
N GLU A 220 -18.33 -7.27 -11.01
CA GLU A 220 -17.63 -8.34 -10.26
C GLU A 220 -17.12 -7.86 -8.90
N MET A 221 -16.54 -6.65 -8.85
CA MET A 221 -16.06 -6.06 -7.59
C MET A 221 -17.22 -5.78 -6.64
N PHE A 222 -18.31 -5.18 -7.14
CA PHE A 222 -19.47 -4.91 -6.30
C PHE A 222 -20.15 -6.19 -5.80
N ASP A 223 -20.32 -7.19 -6.67
CA ASP A 223 -20.92 -8.47 -6.31
C ASP A 223 -20.04 -9.20 -5.28
N TYR A 224 -18.72 -9.15 -5.43
CA TYR A 224 -17.77 -9.69 -4.46
C TYR A 224 -17.91 -8.98 -3.10
N LEU A 225 -17.84 -7.64 -3.05
CA LEU A 225 -17.94 -6.89 -1.80
C LEU A 225 -19.28 -7.11 -1.09
N GLU A 226 -20.36 -7.27 -1.86
CA GLU A 226 -21.70 -7.57 -1.32
C GLU A 226 -21.83 -9.02 -0.83
N SER A 227 -21.22 -9.99 -1.53
CA SER A 227 -21.18 -11.39 -1.08
C SER A 227 -20.36 -11.59 0.19
N GLU A 228 -19.33 -10.74 0.37
CA GLU A 228 -18.53 -10.72 1.61
C GLU A 228 -19.19 -9.93 2.75
N GLU A 229 -20.38 -9.37 2.56
CA GLU A 229 -21.10 -8.58 3.58
C GLU A 229 -20.27 -7.46 4.21
N VAL A 230 -19.35 -6.86 3.44
CA VAL A 230 -18.51 -5.75 3.90
C VAL A 230 -19.14 -4.40 3.57
N GLU A 231 -18.83 -3.40 4.40
CA GLU A 231 -19.12 -2.00 4.05
C GLU A 231 -18.20 -1.57 2.91
N TYR A 232 -18.70 -0.85 1.91
CA TYR A 232 -17.84 -0.38 0.83
C TYR A 232 -18.14 1.05 0.36
N LEU A 233 -17.10 1.70 -0.14
CA LEU A 233 -17.13 2.99 -0.82
C LEU A 233 -16.18 2.88 -2.04
N VAL A 234 -16.76 2.89 -3.22
CA VAL A 234 -16.01 2.80 -4.48
C VAL A 234 -16.34 4.00 -5.34
N ALA A 235 -15.34 4.80 -5.71
CA ALA A 235 -15.57 5.90 -6.64
C ALA A 235 -16.06 5.37 -7.99
N MET A 236 -16.74 6.23 -8.71
CA MET A 236 -17.25 5.91 -10.03
C MET A 236 -17.06 7.10 -10.97
N ALA A 237 -16.63 6.82 -12.19
CA ALA A 237 -16.53 7.83 -13.22
C ALA A 237 -17.90 8.44 -13.56
N GLN A 238 -17.91 9.72 -13.85
CA GLN A 238 -19.10 10.42 -14.33
C GLN A 238 -19.56 9.85 -15.67
N ASN A 239 -20.87 9.73 -15.83
CA ASN A 239 -21.52 9.48 -17.11
C ASN A 239 -22.73 10.41 -17.29
N SER A 240 -23.33 10.43 -18.49
CA SER A 240 -24.45 11.33 -18.83
C SER A 240 -25.66 11.19 -17.90
N VAL A 241 -26.00 9.97 -17.50
CA VAL A 241 -27.13 9.69 -16.59
C VAL A 241 -26.85 10.24 -15.19
N LEU A 242 -25.68 9.99 -14.63
CA LEU A 242 -25.29 10.49 -13.31
C LEU A 242 -25.15 12.02 -13.31
N ALA A 243 -24.56 12.60 -14.37
CA ALA A 243 -24.48 14.05 -14.55
C ALA A 243 -25.88 14.70 -14.60
N SER A 244 -26.82 14.10 -15.34
CA SER A 244 -28.19 14.56 -15.36
C SER A 244 -28.88 14.55 -14.00
N ARG A 245 -28.68 13.49 -13.21
CA ARG A 245 -29.24 13.38 -11.85
C ARG A 245 -28.62 14.37 -10.86
N ALA A 246 -27.35 14.72 -11.02
CA ALA A 246 -26.66 15.70 -10.18
C ALA A 246 -26.92 17.15 -10.61
N ARG A 247 -27.51 17.41 -11.79
CA ARG A 247 -27.67 18.74 -12.39
C ARG A 247 -28.30 19.78 -11.45
N ARG A 248 -29.40 19.43 -10.76
CA ARG A 248 -30.07 20.31 -9.81
C ARG A 248 -29.18 20.74 -8.66
N HIS A 249 -28.39 19.80 -8.10
CA HIS A 249 -27.45 20.07 -6.99
C HIS A 249 -26.28 20.91 -7.49
N LEU A 250 -25.80 20.67 -8.71
CA LEU A 250 -24.75 21.49 -9.32
C LEU A 250 -25.22 22.92 -9.56
N GLY A 251 -26.48 23.12 -10.02
CA GLY A 251 -27.09 24.45 -10.12
C GLY A 251 -27.13 25.18 -8.79
N ARG A 252 -27.46 24.47 -7.70
CA ARG A 252 -27.40 25.03 -6.33
C ARG A 252 -25.98 25.38 -5.92
N ALA A 253 -25.00 24.53 -6.18
CA ALA A 253 -23.58 24.80 -5.89
C ALA A 253 -23.08 26.04 -6.65
N ARG A 254 -23.44 26.21 -7.91
CA ARG A 254 -23.13 27.41 -8.72
C ARG A 254 -23.70 28.69 -8.11
N ARG A 255 -24.96 28.64 -7.64
CA ARG A 255 -25.59 29.78 -6.98
C ARG A 255 -24.84 30.15 -5.70
N LEU A 256 -24.63 29.19 -4.79
CA LEU A 256 -23.89 29.40 -3.55
C LEU A 256 -22.47 29.94 -3.78
N SER A 257 -21.78 29.42 -4.80
CA SER A 257 -20.44 29.89 -5.17
C SER A 257 -20.46 31.34 -5.69
N ARG A 258 -21.48 31.75 -6.45
CA ARG A 258 -21.62 33.14 -6.93
C ARG A 258 -21.91 34.09 -5.77
N GLU A 259 -22.83 33.71 -4.88
CA GLU A 259 -23.22 34.51 -3.72
C GLU A 259 -22.07 34.71 -2.72
N SER A 260 -21.26 33.67 -2.52
CA SER A 260 -20.17 33.71 -1.53
C SER A 260 -18.81 34.16 -2.08
N GLY A 261 -18.64 34.19 -3.39
CA GLY A 261 -17.33 34.39 -4.05
C GLY A 261 -16.34 33.24 -3.83
N LYS A 262 -16.73 32.15 -3.16
CA LYS A 262 -15.86 31.02 -2.77
C LYS A 262 -16.30 29.72 -3.44
N SER A 263 -15.45 28.69 -3.35
CA SER A 263 -15.85 27.33 -3.71
C SER A 263 -17.05 26.88 -2.87
N ALA A 264 -17.99 26.18 -3.50
CA ALA A 264 -19.20 25.69 -2.83
C ALA A 264 -19.52 24.26 -3.29
N ASP A 265 -20.07 23.46 -2.37
CA ASP A 265 -20.43 22.08 -2.65
C ASP A 265 -21.82 21.72 -2.09
N VAL A 266 -22.48 20.81 -2.77
CA VAL A 266 -23.77 20.26 -2.39
C VAL A 266 -23.75 18.74 -2.57
N PHE A 267 -24.26 18.02 -1.58
CA PHE A 267 -24.31 16.57 -1.60
C PHE A 267 -25.69 16.05 -1.93
N GLY A 268 -25.75 14.95 -2.67
CA GLY A 268 -26.99 14.27 -2.99
C GLY A 268 -26.76 12.77 -3.18
N GLU A 269 -27.85 12.05 -3.42
CA GLU A 269 -27.82 10.62 -3.67
C GLU A 269 -28.83 10.19 -4.73
N THR A 270 -28.60 9.02 -5.29
CA THR A 270 -29.52 8.38 -6.24
C THR A 270 -29.35 6.87 -6.20
N ARG A 271 -30.36 6.14 -6.69
CA ARG A 271 -30.25 4.71 -7.00
C ARG A 271 -29.90 4.55 -8.46
N TYR A 272 -28.78 3.91 -8.78
CA TYR A 272 -28.28 3.77 -10.15
C TYR A 272 -27.91 2.33 -10.48
N ALA A 273 -28.18 1.94 -11.72
CA ALA A 273 -27.69 0.71 -12.31
C ALA A 273 -27.05 1.03 -13.67
N ALA A 274 -25.79 0.68 -13.85
CA ALA A 274 -25.12 0.76 -15.15
C ALA A 274 -25.59 -0.39 -16.07
N LYS A 275 -25.32 -0.26 -17.37
CA LYS A 275 -25.63 -1.33 -18.34
C LYS A 275 -25.02 -2.67 -17.97
N SER A 276 -23.79 -2.66 -17.37
CA SER A 276 -23.05 -3.85 -16.95
C SER A 276 -23.60 -4.54 -15.68
N TRP A 277 -24.43 -3.85 -14.87
CA TRP A 277 -25.07 -4.42 -13.68
C TRP A 277 -26.56 -4.09 -13.57
N LYS A 278 -27.30 -4.17 -14.67
CA LYS A 278 -28.72 -3.78 -14.77
C LYS A 278 -29.63 -4.44 -13.73
N LYS A 279 -29.29 -5.65 -13.27
CA LYS A 279 -30.11 -6.45 -12.34
C LYS A 279 -30.21 -5.84 -10.94
N ARG A 280 -29.26 -4.99 -10.52
CA ARG A 280 -29.21 -4.46 -9.15
C ARG A 280 -28.92 -2.96 -9.11
N LYS A 281 -29.89 -2.16 -8.63
CA LYS A 281 -29.69 -0.73 -8.40
C LYS A 281 -28.90 -0.52 -7.11
N ARG A 282 -27.74 0.12 -7.19
CA ARG A 282 -26.91 0.46 -6.04
C ARG A 282 -27.08 1.92 -5.64
N ARG A 283 -26.86 2.23 -4.38
CA ARG A 283 -26.84 3.58 -3.87
C ARG A 283 -25.59 4.29 -4.37
N VAL A 284 -25.77 5.44 -5.01
CA VAL A 284 -24.70 6.32 -5.46
C VAL A 284 -24.88 7.66 -4.78
N ILE A 285 -23.92 8.09 -4.00
CA ILE A 285 -23.84 9.45 -3.51
C ILE A 285 -23.03 10.30 -4.48
N TYR A 286 -23.29 11.59 -4.48
CA TYR A 286 -22.48 12.52 -5.26
C TYR A 286 -22.24 13.82 -4.52
N LYS A 287 -21.04 14.38 -4.78
CA LYS A 287 -20.65 15.73 -4.43
C LYS A 287 -20.68 16.56 -5.71
N ALA A 288 -21.61 17.51 -5.80
CA ALA A 288 -21.64 18.52 -6.84
C ALA A 288 -20.97 19.78 -6.32
N GLU A 289 -19.88 20.19 -6.91
CA GLU A 289 -19.08 21.33 -6.44
C GLU A 289 -18.72 22.29 -7.57
N VAL A 290 -18.54 23.55 -7.19
CA VAL A 290 -17.87 24.56 -8.01
C VAL A 290 -16.57 24.91 -7.31
N VAL A 291 -15.47 24.68 -7.98
CA VAL A 291 -14.12 24.98 -7.47
C VAL A 291 -13.69 26.33 -8.00
N ARG A 292 -13.39 27.27 -7.10
CA ARG A 292 -12.74 28.53 -7.40
C ARG A 292 -11.31 28.49 -6.89
N LEU A 293 -10.38 28.77 -7.77
CA LEU A 293 -8.97 28.97 -7.46
C LEU A 293 -8.63 30.39 -7.91
N ASP A 294 -7.70 31.01 -7.19
CA ASP A 294 -7.21 32.33 -7.55
C ASP A 294 -6.69 32.31 -9.00
N ASP A 295 -6.99 33.36 -9.76
CA ASP A 295 -6.61 33.54 -11.16
C ASP A 295 -7.13 32.50 -12.17
N ARG A 296 -8.15 31.71 -11.81
CA ARG A 296 -8.78 30.73 -12.71
C ARG A 296 -10.30 30.87 -12.78
N THR A 297 -10.84 30.60 -13.97
CA THR A 297 -12.30 30.51 -14.13
C THR A 297 -12.86 29.38 -13.25
N PRO A 298 -13.99 29.62 -12.55
CA PRO A 298 -14.64 28.61 -11.72
C PRO A 298 -14.98 27.35 -12.55
N ARG A 299 -14.68 26.18 -11.99
CA ARG A 299 -14.92 24.90 -12.65
C ARG A 299 -15.93 24.06 -11.90
N ASP A 300 -16.87 23.50 -12.65
CA ASP A 300 -17.78 22.49 -12.14
C ASP A 300 -17.05 21.16 -11.97
N ASN A 301 -17.35 20.48 -10.86
CA ASN A 301 -16.85 19.15 -10.60
C ASN A 301 -17.93 18.32 -9.91
N CYS A 302 -18.20 17.14 -10.45
CA CYS A 302 -19.11 16.17 -9.83
C CYS A 302 -18.37 14.86 -9.61
N ARG A 303 -18.37 14.40 -8.36
CA ARG A 303 -17.74 13.14 -7.97
C ARG A 303 -18.79 12.17 -7.44
N PHE A 304 -18.68 10.91 -7.83
CA PHE A 304 -19.67 9.87 -7.52
C PHE A 304 -19.02 8.75 -6.76
N VAL A 305 -19.72 8.23 -5.74
CA VAL A 305 -19.27 7.09 -4.91
C VAL A 305 -20.41 6.11 -4.75
N VAL A 306 -20.20 4.88 -5.16
CA VAL A 306 -21.13 3.75 -4.93
C VAL A 306 -20.89 3.20 -3.53
N THR A 307 -21.97 2.96 -2.76
CA THR A 307 -21.84 2.52 -1.36
C THR A 307 -23.08 1.77 -0.88
N ASN A 308 -22.88 0.94 0.14
CA ASN A 308 -23.95 0.32 0.93
C ASN A 308 -24.11 0.96 2.32
N LEU A 309 -23.30 1.98 2.66
CA LEU A 309 -23.36 2.66 3.95
C LEU A 309 -24.69 3.44 4.11
N PRO A 310 -25.35 3.38 5.28
CA PRO A 310 -26.64 4.07 5.52
C PRO A 310 -26.49 5.54 5.93
N TYR A 311 -25.27 6.09 5.97
CA TYR A 311 -25.02 7.45 6.41
C TYR A 311 -25.53 8.50 5.42
N THR A 312 -25.68 9.75 5.88
CA THR A 312 -26.00 10.89 5.00
C THR A 312 -24.95 11.06 3.90
N PRO A 313 -25.30 11.56 2.70
CA PRO A 313 -24.35 11.73 1.59
C PRO A 313 -23.06 12.48 1.98
N LYS A 314 -23.18 13.54 2.76
CA LYS A 314 -22.04 14.32 3.26
C LYS A 314 -21.11 13.47 4.14
N ASN A 315 -21.67 12.67 5.03
CA ASN A 315 -20.89 11.81 5.93
C ASN A 315 -20.25 10.64 5.19
N VAL A 316 -20.95 10.01 4.21
CA VAL A 316 -20.35 8.99 3.34
C VAL A 316 -19.15 9.58 2.59
N TYR A 317 -19.31 10.76 2.01
CA TYR A 317 -18.23 11.40 1.27
C TYR A 317 -17.05 11.79 2.18
N LYS A 318 -17.31 12.23 3.42
CA LYS A 318 -16.27 12.48 4.42
C LYS A 318 -15.46 11.20 4.72
N VAL A 319 -16.11 10.06 4.86
CA VAL A 319 -15.44 8.75 5.06
C VAL A 319 -14.64 8.37 3.81
N TYR A 320 -15.21 8.55 2.62
CA TYR A 320 -14.51 8.25 1.37
C TYR A 320 -13.23 9.09 1.19
N ARG A 321 -13.29 10.38 1.49
CA ARG A 321 -12.16 11.31 1.31
C ARG A 321 -10.91 10.92 2.10
N GLN A 322 -11.08 10.21 3.23
CA GLN A 322 -9.96 9.69 4.02
C GLN A 322 -9.16 8.60 3.29
N ARG A 323 -9.61 8.11 2.12
CA ARG A 323 -8.82 7.23 1.25
C ARG A 323 -7.52 7.92 0.81
N GLY A 324 -7.52 9.22 0.62
CA GLY A 324 -6.31 9.99 0.27
C GLY A 324 -5.13 9.80 1.23
N ASP A 325 -5.36 9.30 2.44
CA ASP A 325 -4.28 8.97 3.37
C ASP A 325 -3.41 7.80 2.82
N SER A 326 -3.99 6.84 2.07
CA SER A 326 -3.22 5.75 1.43
C SER A 326 -2.29 6.25 0.33
N GLU A 327 -2.72 7.25 -0.44
CA GLU A 327 -1.88 7.90 -1.46
C GLU A 327 -0.64 8.55 -0.83
N ASN A 328 -0.80 9.17 0.35
CA ASN A 328 0.32 9.74 1.10
C ASN A 328 1.29 8.66 1.61
N ARG A 329 0.76 7.50 2.05
CA ARG A 329 1.61 6.35 2.45
C ARG A 329 2.38 5.77 1.27
N ILE A 330 1.75 5.69 0.10
CA ILE A 330 2.41 5.25 -1.14
C ILE A 330 3.52 6.22 -1.53
N LYS A 331 3.25 7.52 -1.53
CA LYS A 331 4.25 8.55 -1.81
C LYS A 331 5.43 8.49 -0.83
N GLU A 332 5.15 8.30 0.45
CA GLU A 332 6.19 8.14 1.48
C GLU A 332 7.07 6.91 1.21
N ALA A 333 6.47 5.76 0.90
CA ALA A 333 7.21 4.55 0.59
C ALA A 333 8.07 4.69 -0.70
N LYS A 334 7.56 5.39 -1.72
CA LYS A 334 8.32 5.68 -2.95
C LYS A 334 9.46 6.65 -2.69
N ASN A 335 9.20 7.79 -2.09
CA ASN A 335 10.17 8.86 -1.92
C ASN A 335 11.26 8.51 -0.91
N SER A 336 10.89 7.87 0.21
CA SER A 336 11.83 7.64 1.31
C SER A 336 12.50 6.26 1.29
N LEU A 337 11.88 5.25 0.66
CA LEU A 337 12.38 3.87 0.62
C LEU A 337 12.53 3.32 -0.80
N TYR A 338 12.34 4.15 -1.82
CA TYR A 338 12.52 3.78 -3.23
C TYR A 338 11.70 2.54 -3.63
N MET A 339 10.43 2.49 -3.23
CA MET A 339 9.54 1.34 -3.51
C MET A 339 9.32 1.12 -5.01
N ASP A 340 9.48 2.16 -5.80
CA ASP A 340 9.40 2.18 -7.26
C ASP A 340 10.76 2.02 -7.95
N ARG A 341 11.78 1.48 -7.26
CA ARG A 341 13.08 1.19 -7.85
C ARG A 341 13.25 -0.31 -8.09
N THR A 342 12.53 -0.83 -9.06
CA THR A 342 12.61 -2.21 -9.52
C THR A 342 13.56 -2.30 -10.71
N SER A 343 14.81 -2.68 -10.50
CA SER A 343 15.88 -2.66 -11.51
C SER A 343 16.35 -4.04 -11.98
N CYS A 344 15.68 -5.12 -11.53
CA CYS A 344 15.99 -6.48 -12.00
C CYS A 344 15.33 -6.77 -13.35
N SER A 345 15.95 -7.61 -14.16
CA SER A 345 15.35 -8.07 -15.44
C SER A 345 14.16 -9.01 -15.21
N ARG A 346 14.21 -9.86 -14.16
CA ARG A 346 13.16 -10.85 -13.86
C ARG A 346 12.03 -10.24 -13.01
N PHE A 347 10.79 -10.55 -13.38
CA PHE A 347 9.60 -10.07 -12.68
C PHE A 347 9.56 -10.48 -11.19
N TRP A 348 9.89 -11.73 -10.88
CA TRP A 348 9.84 -12.23 -9.50
C TRP A 348 10.94 -11.63 -8.61
N ALA A 349 12.10 -11.31 -9.17
CA ALA A 349 13.13 -10.56 -8.44
C ALA A 349 12.64 -9.15 -8.07
N ASN A 350 11.96 -8.48 -8.98
CA ASN A 350 11.35 -7.16 -8.70
C ASN A 350 10.21 -7.28 -7.68
N GLN A 351 9.38 -8.34 -7.72
CA GLN A 351 8.39 -8.60 -6.66
C GLN A 351 9.05 -8.79 -5.29
N LEU A 352 10.20 -9.47 -5.21
CA LEU A 352 10.95 -9.59 -3.96
C LEU A 352 11.43 -8.23 -3.46
N ARG A 353 11.94 -7.37 -4.35
CA ARG A 353 12.36 -6.01 -4.00
C ARG A 353 11.20 -5.18 -3.43
N VAL A 354 10.02 -5.24 -4.05
CA VAL A 354 8.81 -4.60 -3.53
C VAL A 354 8.47 -5.12 -2.12
N LEU A 355 8.60 -6.42 -1.87
CA LEU A 355 8.37 -7.00 -0.54
C LEU A 355 9.42 -6.58 0.48
N MET A 356 10.70 -6.48 0.11
CA MET A 356 11.76 -5.98 1.00
C MET A 356 11.51 -4.53 1.40
N THR A 357 11.14 -3.68 0.45
CA THR A 357 10.79 -2.29 0.75
C THR A 357 9.52 -2.18 1.59
N ALA A 358 8.50 -3.00 1.31
CA ALA A 358 7.29 -3.08 2.14
C ALA A 358 7.63 -3.50 3.58
N THR A 359 8.58 -4.42 3.76
CA THR A 359 9.07 -4.84 5.08
C THR A 359 9.74 -3.68 5.81
N ALA A 360 10.67 -2.97 5.16
CA ALA A 360 11.31 -1.79 5.73
C ALA A 360 10.27 -0.70 6.11
N PHE A 361 9.28 -0.47 5.25
CA PHE A 361 8.20 0.47 5.54
C PHE A 361 7.38 0.10 6.78
N VAL A 362 7.04 -1.18 6.94
CA VAL A 362 6.33 -1.68 8.15
C VAL A 362 7.18 -1.49 9.40
N LEU A 363 8.49 -1.71 9.35
CA LEU A 363 9.39 -1.46 10.49
C LEU A 363 9.38 0.04 10.88
N PHE A 364 9.39 0.96 9.92
CA PHE A 364 9.23 2.39 10.20
C PHE A 364 7.85 2.74 10.76
N GLN A 365 6.79 2.09 10.30
CA GLN A 365 5.46 2.26 10.90
C GLN A 365 5.43 1.84 12.37
N GLU A 366 6.12 0.78 12.75
CA GLU A 366 6.26 0.37 14.17
C GLU A 366 7.13 1.35 14.97
N ILE A 367 8.21 1.90 14.42
CA ILE A 367 8.99 2.97 15.05
C ILE A 367 8.07 4.18 15.29
N ARG A 368 7.32 4.62 14.29
CA ARG A 368 6.35 5.74 14.39
C ARG A 368 5.31 5.52 15.49
N LEU A 369 4.83 4.28 15.66
CA LEU A 369 3.93 3.96 16.77
C LEU A 369 4.55 4.23 18.16
N LYS A 370 5.85 4.09 18.32
CA LYS A 370 6.58 4.39 19.55
C LYS A 370 6.80 5.88 19.74
N LEU A 371 6.90 6.62 18.66
CA LEU A 371 7.13 8.07 18.67
C LEU A 371 5.87 8.92 18.93
N LYS A 372 4.70 8.33 19.10
CA LYS A 372 3.41 9.02 19.26
C LYS A 372 3.37 10.09 20.37
N ARG A 373 4.26 10.01 21.37
CA ARG A 373 4.35 10.96 22.48
C ARG A 373 5.58 11.86 22.41
N THR A 374 6.18 11.98 21.25
CA THR A 374 7.36 12.82 21.01
C THR A 374 7.05 13.86 19.93
N SER A 375 7.95 14.79 19.71
CA SER A 375 7.90 15.75 18.60
C SER A 375 7.89 15.11 17.21
N LEU A 376 8.30 13.84 17.12
CA LEU A 376 8.35 13.06 15.88
C LEU A 376 7.08 12.23 15.62
N ALA A 377 6.00 12.45 16.37
CA ALA A 377 4.77 11.64 16.29
C ALA A 377 4.13 11.58 14.87
N GLY A 378 4.33 12.62 14.05
CA GLY A 378 3.85 12.69 12.66
C GLY A 378 4.95 12.62 11.61
N ALA A 379 6.19 12.33 12.03
CA ALA A 379 7.34 12.37 11.14
C ALA A 379 7.26 11.28 10.05
N GLN A 380 7.71 11.62 8.85
CA GLN A 380 7.87 10.69 7.74
C GLN A 380 9.14 9.85 7.92
N VAL A 381 9.25 8.77 7.16
CA VAL A 381 10.41 7.87 7.18
C VAL A 381 11.73 8.63 7.04
N GLU A 382 11.80 9.57 6.11
CA GLU A 382 12.99 10.39 5.85
C GLU A 382 13.45 11.21 7.08
N THR A 383 12.51 11.68 7.89
CA THR A 383 12.81 12.44 9.12
C THR A 383 13.20 11.50 10.28
N ILE A 384 12.71 10.25 10.28
CA ILE A 384 12.97 9.25 11.33
C ILE A 384 14.33 8.56 11.10
N ARG A 385 14.68 8.32 9.85
CA ARG A 385 15.97 7.74 9.42
C ARG A 385 17.16 8.65 9.75
#